data_0193d0c335d7701ce29ecea01d690110
#
_entry.id   0193d0c335d7701ce29ecea01d690110
#
_cell.length_a   1.000
_cell.length_b   1.000
_cell.length_c   1.000
_cell.angle_alpha   90.00
_cell.angle_beta   90.00
_cell.angle_gamma   90.00
#
_symmetry.space_group_name_H-M   'P 1'
#
loop_
_entity.id
_entity.type
_entity.pdbx_description
1 polymer ?
#
loop_
_entity_poly.entity_id
_entity_poly.type
_entity_poly.pdbx_seq_one_letter_code
_entity_poly.pdbx_strand_id
1 'polypeptide(L)'
;SPNIVLILSDDQAWTDYGFMGHEDIETPNLDRLASRSRVFRRGYVASPLCRPSLASMVTGLFPFDHGVTGNDVDGRNNREKLDIPVQEQFHQHPSFIKDLVKNGYLAHQSGKWWEGSHFDGGFTHGMKLNGRHGSGESLSIGRKGIESIKSFVDLSLNDEKPFFIWYAPFLPHTPYNPPERLLEKYRKPG
;
A
#
# COMPACT_ATOMS: atom_id res chain seq x y z
N SER A 1 -18.06 5.00 14.26
CA SER A 1 -17.58 4.30 13.05
C SER A 1 -16.32 3.51 13.37
N PRO A 2 -16.12 2.32 12.80
CA PRO A 2 -14.94 1.52 13.06
C PRO A 2 -13.69 2.14 12.42
N ASN A 3 -12.53 1.98 13.05
CA ASN A 3 -11.26 2.28 12.42
C ASN A 3 -10.92 1.22 11.39
N ILE A 4 -10.28 1.62 10.28
CA ILE A 4 -9.97 0.75 9.15
C ILE A 4 -8.46 0.80 8.90
N VAL A 5 -7.82 -0.37 8.83
CA VAL A 5 -6.41 -0.50 8.46
C VAL A 5 -6.31 -1.46 7.28
N LEU A 6 -5.85 -0.95 6.14
CA LEU A 6 -5.56 -1.72 4.95
C LEU A 6 -4.04 -1.91 4.84
N ILE A 7 -3.60 -3.17 4.90
CA ILE A 7 -2.20 -3.55 4.79
C ILE A 7 -1.98 -4.23 3.44
N LEU A 8 -1.08 -3.68 2.64
CA LEU A 8 -0.79 -4.15 1.28
C LEU A 8 0.69 -4.50 1.18
N SER A 9 1.01 -5.78 1.05
CA SER A 9 2.36 -6.21 0.68
C SER A 9 2.57 -6.08 -0.83
N ASP A 10 3.82 -5.84 -1.24
CA ASP A 10 4.19 -5.67 -2.64
C ASP A 10 5.04 -6.84 -3.13
N ASP A 11 4.63 -7.49 -4.22
CA ASP A 11 5.26 -8.69 -4.78
C ASP A 11 5.33 -9.90 -3.82
N GLN A 12 4.42 -10.00 -2.86
CA GLN A 12 4.33 -11.14 -1.97
C GLN A 12 3.39 -12.21 -2.56
N ALA A 13 3.89 -13.43 -2.69
CA ALA A 13 3.08 -14.54 -3.16
C ALA A 13 2.05 -14.98 -2.09
N TRP A 14 0.92 -15.50 -2.53
CA TRP A 14 -0.12 -16.02 -1.64
C TRP A 14 0.36 -17.19 -0.76
N THR A 15 1.43 -17.86 -1.18
CA THR A 15 2.07 -18.96 -0.45
C THR A 15 3.07 -18.50 0.61
N ASP A 16 3.45 -17.21 0.65
CA ASP A 16 4.52 -16.70 1.52
C ASP A 16 4.05 -16.41 2.95
N TYR A 17 3.15 -17.24 3.47
CA TYR A 17 2.59 -17.11 4.81
C TYR A 17 2.56 -18.46 5.52
N GLY A 18 2.88 -18.46 6.82
CA GLY A 18 2.82 -19.67 7.66
C GLY A 18 1.42 -20.30 7.65
N PHE A 19 0.35 -19.49 7.82
CA PHE A 19 -1.03 -19.99 7.77
C PHE A 19 -1.48 -20.51 6.39
N MET A 20 -0.70 -20.28 5.35
CA MET A 20 -0.90 -20.85 4.00
C MET A 20 -0.05 -22.10 3.77
N GLY A 21 0.80 -22.49 4.74
CA GLY A 21 1.59 -23.71 4.72
C GLY A 21 3.02 -23.54 4.21
N HIS A 22 3.59 -22.31 4.23
CA HIS A 22 5.00 -22.12 3.88
C HIS A 22 5.90 -22.80 4.91
N GLU A 23 6.87 -23.62 4.46
CA GLU A 23 7.70 -24.43 5.33
C GLU A 23 8.81 -23.63 6.04
N ASP A 24 9.39 -22.64 5.34
CA ASP A 24 10.52 -21.85 5.86
C ASP A 24 10.11 -20.49 6.43
N ILE A 25 9.14 -19.81 5.77
CA ILE A 25 8.76 -18.45 6.14
C ILE A 25 7.81 -18.48 7.35
N GLU A 26 8.25 -17.84 8.44
CA GLU A 26 7.44 -17.67 9.63
C GLU A 26 6.74 -16.32 9.65
N THR A 27 5.41 -16.34 9.79
CA THR A 27 4.57 -15.13 9.87
C THR A 27 3.70 -15.13 11.13
N PRO A 28 4.29 -15.24 12.35
CA PRO A 28 3.53 -15.55 13.58
C PRO A 28 2.47 -14.50 13.91
N ASN A 29 2.68 -13.22 13.57
CA ASN A 29 1.69 -12.18 13.80
C ASN A 29 0.53 -12.26 12.80
N LEU A 30 0.82 -12.56 11.53
CA LEU A 30 -0.21 -12.77 10.52
C LEU A 30 -0.96 -14.07 10.74
N ASP A 31 -0.28 -15.13 11.18
CA ASP A 31 -0.90 -16.41 11.55
C ASP A 31 -1.90 -16.22 12.70
N ARG A 32 -1.50 -15.45 13.74
CA ARG A 32 -2.38 -15.09 14.85
C ARG A 32 -3.57 -14.22 14.38
N LEU A 33 -3.36 -13.30 13.44
CA LEU A 33 -4.45 -12.51 12.85
C LEU A 33 -5.38 -13.42 12.05
N ALA A 34 -4.85 -14.28 11.20
CA ALA A 34 -5.60 -15.24 10.39
C ALA A 34 -6.47 -16.16 11.24
N SER A 35 -5.95 -16.64 12.38
CA SER A 35 -6.70 -17.55 13.29
C SER A 35 -7.96 -16.92 13.90
N ARG A 36 -8.08 -15.58 13.86
CA ARG A 36 -9.21 -14.83 14.42
C ARG A 36 -9.97 -14.03 13.37
N SER A 37 -9.67 -14.29 12.10
CA SER A 37 -10.21 -13.52 10.97
C SER A 37 -10.82 -14.44 9.92
N ARG A 38 -11.54 -13.86 8.98
CA ARG A 38 -11.95 -14.57 7.78
C ARG A 38 -10.80 -14.56 6.77
N VAL A 39 -10.30 -15.73 6.42
CA VAL A 39 -9.25 -15.92 5.41
C VAL A 39 -9.87 -16.26 4.07
N PHE A 40 -9.62 -15.43 3.06
CA PHE A 40 -10.03 -15.68 1.68
C PHE A 40 -8.85 -16.28 0.91
N ARG A 41 -8.86 -17.59 0.72
CA ARG A 41 -7.76 -18.32 0.06
C ARG A 41 -7.75 -18.19 -1.46
N ARG A 42 -8.81 -17.67 -2.06
CA ARG A 42 -8.98 -17.48 -3.50
C ARG A 42 -9.32 -16.02 -3.78
N GLY A 43 -8.36 -15.14 -3.48
CA GLY A 43 -8.42 -13.73 -3.85
C GLY A 43 -7.66 -13.51 -5.17
N TYR A 44 -8.23 -12.72 -6.06
CA TYR A 44 -7.64 -12.41 -7.36
C TYR A 44 -7.51 -10.90 -7.50
N VAL A 45 -6.37 -10.48 -8.02
CA VAL A 45 -6.11 -9.07 -8.32
C VAL A 45 -6.65 -8.70 -9.70
N ALA A 46 -7.05 -7.45 -9.89
CA ALA A 46 -7.54 -6.95 -11.18
C ALA A 46 -6.42 -6.83 -12.23
N SER A 47 -5.16 -6.72 -11.79
CA SER A 47 -3.98 -6.65 -12.64
C SER A 47 -2.78 -7.27 -11.93
N PRO A 48 -1.87 -7.95 -12.66
CA PRO A 48 -0.63 -8.46 -12.08
C PRO A 48 0.43 -7.37 -11.84
N LEU A 49 0.19 -6.13 -12.27
CA LEU A 49 1.09 -4.99 -12.08
C LEU A 49 0.64 -4.13 -10.90
N CYS A 50 1.61 -3.58 -10.17
CA CYS A 50 1.39 -2.83 -8.94
C CYS A 50 0.45 -1.63 -9.12
N ARG A 51 0.79 -0.67 -9.99
CA ARG A 51 0.04 0.57 -10.17
C ARG A 51 -1.40 0.32 -10.62
N PRO A 52 -1.67 -0.46 -11.68
CA PRO A 52 -3.05 -0.76 -12.10
C PRO A 52 -3.85 -1.48 -11.02
N SER A 53 -3.22 -2.40 -10.27
CA SER A 53 -3.89 -3.12 -9.19
C SER A 53 -4.29 -2.18 -8.04
N LEU A 54 -3.39 -1.28 -7.62
CA LEU A 54 -3.68 -0.28 -6.59
C LEU A 54 -4.76 0.71 -7.05
N ALA A 55 -4.72 1.14 -8.31
CA ALA A 55 -5.74 2.00 -8.89
C ALA A 55 -7.12 1.31 -8.90
N SER A 56 -7.17 0.03 -9.25
CA SER A 56 -8.40 -0.77 -9.18
C SER A 56 -8.95 -0.89 -7.76
N MET A 57 -8.07 -1.09 -6.77
CA MET A 57 -8.49 -1.13 -5.36
C MET A 57 -9.13 0.19 -4.91
N VAL A 58 -8.56 1.32 -5.32
CA VAL A 58 -9.05 2.65 -4.91
C VAL A 58 -10.37 3.01 -5.58
N THR A 59 -10.51 2.68 -6.87
CA THR A 59 -11.66 3.11 -7.68
C THR A 59 -12.80 2.09 -7.72
N GLY A 60 -12.50 0.80 -7.46
CA GLY A 60 -13.42 -0.30 -7.70
C GLY A 60 -13.61 -0.64 -9.19
N LEU A 61 -12.80 -0.05 -10.08
CA LEU A 61 -12.88 -0.22 -11.53
C LEU A 61 -11.76 -1.15 -12.04
N PHE A 62 -11.94 -1.74 -13.22
CA PHE A 62 -10.87 -2.46 -13.89
C PHE A 62 -9.87 -1.50 -14.58
N PRO A 63 -8.63 -1.95 -14.87
CA PRO A 63 -7.60 -1.10 -15.50
C PRO A 63 -8.06 -0.44 -16.80
N PHE A 64 -8.86 -1.12 -17.59
CA PHE A 64 -9.43 -0.58 -18.81
C PHE A 64 -10.37 0.62 -18.54
N ASP A 65 -11.14 0.55 -17.48
CA ASP A 65 -12.14 1.58 -17.15
C ASP A 65 -11.50 2.82 -16.53
N HIS A 66 -10.52 2.64 -15.61
CA HIS A 66 -9.84 3.77 -14.97
C HIS A 66 -8.62 4.29 -15.74
N GLY A 67 -8.23 3.65 -16.85
CA GLY A 67 -7.17 4.10 -17.75
C GLY A 67 -5.74 3.88 -17.27
N VAL A 68 -5.51 3.41 -16.04
CA VAL A 68 -4.19 3.07 -15.51
C VAL A 68 -3.89 1.62 -15.87
N THR A 69 -3.23 1.39 -17.00
CA THR A 69 -3.03 0.04 -17.56
C THR A 69 -1.64 -0.53 -17.36
N GLY A 70 -0.69 0.27 -16.85
CA GLY A 70 0.69 -0.13 -16.62
C GLY A 70 1.37 0.67 -15.51
N ASN A 71 2.53 0.17 -15.06
CA ASN A 71 3.36 0.91 -14.10
C ASN A 71 3.99 2.16 -14.74
N ASP A 72 4.23 2.09 -16.04
CA ASP A 72 4.83 3.14 -16.85
C ASP A 72 3.87 3.58 -17.93
N VAL A 73 3.74 4.88 -18.11
CA VAL A 73 3.16 5.44 -19.32
C VAL A 73 4.25 5.38 -20.39
N ASP A 74 3.90 4.92 -21.60
CA ASP A 74 4.84 4.73 -22.70
C ASP A 74 5.71 5.97 -22.94
N GLY A 75 7.03 5.81 -22.84
CA GLY A 75 8.00 6.87 -23.07
C GLY A 75 9.12 6.93 -22.03
N ARG A 76 10.18 6.15 -22.28
CA ARG A 76 11.34 6.02 -21.39
C ARG A 76 12.05 7.33 -21.02
N ASN A 77 11.80 8.43 -21.72
CA ASN A 77 12.57 9.69 -21.60
C ASN A 77 11.78 10.91 -21.06
N ASN A 78 10.48 10.81 -20.75
CA ASN A 78 9.68 11.92 -20.24
C ASN A 78 8.57 11.48 -19.30
N ARG A 79 8.89 10.54 -18.42
CA ARG A 79 7.93 9.83 -17.55
C ARG A 79 7.06 10.76 -16.71
N GLU A 80 7.64 11.76 -16.07
CA GLU A 80 6.90 12.72 -15.22
C GLU A 80 5.82 13.48 -15.97
N LYS A 81 6.13 13.91 -17.20
CA LYS A 81 5.16 14.66 -18.03
C LYS A 81 4.04 13.80 -18.59
N LEU A 82 4.30 12.49 -18.79
CA LEU A 82 3.31 11.56 -19.31
C LEU A 82 2.43 10.97 -18.19
N ASP A 83 2.94 10.92 -16.96
CA ASP A 83 2.17 10.45 -15.81
C ASP A 83 1.06 11.43 -15.40
N ILE A 84 1.25 12.75 -15.58
CA ILE A 84 0.27 13.77 -15.19
C ILE A 84 -1.11 13.54 -15.82
N PRO A 85 -1.27 13.36 -17.15
CA PRO A 85 -2.58 13.12 -17.74
C PRO A 85 -3.27 11.86 -17.22
N VAL A 86 -2.49 10.79 -16.95
CA VAL A 86 -3.04 9.54 -16.39
C VAL A 86 -3.51 9.74 -14.95
N GLN A 87 -2.76 10.50 -14.16
CA GLN A 87 -3.15 10.86 -12.79
C GLN A 87 -4.39 11.75 -12.79
N GLU A 88 -4.46 12.76 -13.67
CA GLU A 88 -5.63 13.63 -13.82
C GLU A 88 -6.87 12.84 -14.19
N GLN A 89 -6.76 11.90 -15.13
CA GLN A 89 -7.84 10.99 -15.49
C GLN A 89 -8.25 10.10 -14.31
N PHE A 90 -7.29 9.50 -13.62
CA PHE A 90 -7.54 8.67 -12.45
C PHE A 90 -8.33 9.42 -11.38
N HIS A 91 -7.98 10.67 -11.10
CA HIS A 91 -8.64 11.48 -10.06
C HIS A 91 -10.09 11.86 -10.36
N GLN A 92 -10.54 11.69 -11.61
CA GLN A 92 -11.94 11.89 -12.01
C GLN A 92 -12.85 10.70 -11.64
N HIS A 93 -12.23 9.54 -11.36
CA HIS A 93 -12.99 8.35 -10.99
C HIS A 93 -13.42 8.35 -9.51
N PRO A 94 -14.44 7.55 -9.15
CA PRO A 94 -14.80 7.30 -7.76
C PRO A 94 -13.59 6.83 -6.93
N SER A 95 -13.56 7.19 -5.66
CA SER A 95 -12.52 6.77 -4.74
C SER A 95 -13.13 6.49 -3.38
N PHE A 96 -12.98 5.27 -2.89
CA PHE A 96 -13.47 4.93 -1.55
C PHE A 96 -12.76 5.74 -0.47
N ILE A 97 -11.53 6.21 -0.72
CA ILE A 97 -10.77 7.06 0.21
C ILE A 97 -11.46 8.41 0.36
N LYS A 98 -11.81 9.04 -0.78
CA LYS A 98 -12.58 10.31 -0.78
C LYS A 98 -13.93 10.14 -0.10
N ASP A 99 -14.58 9.01 -0.30
CA ASP A 99 -15.87 8.71 0.34
C ASP A 99 -15.73 8.54 1.86
N LEU A 100 -14.68 7.87 2.34
CA LEU A 100 -14.40 7.77 3.78
C LEU A 100 -14.17 9.15 4.39
N VAL A 101 -13.33 9.98 3.76
CA VAL A 101 -13.04 11.34 4.25
C VAL A 101 -14.30 12.21 4.26
N LYS A 102 -15.13 12.13 3.22
CA LYS A 102 -16.44 12.80 3.17
C LYS A 102 -17.38 12.37 4.30
N ASN A 103 -17.23 11.13 4.79
CA ASN A 103 -17.99 10.59 5.92
C ASN A 103 -17.27 10.77 7.28
N GLY A 104 -16.32 11.71 7.37
CA GLY A 104 -15.73 12.15 8.64
C GLY A 104 -14.48 11.37 9.09
N TYR A 105 -13.97 10.48 8.26
CA TYR A 105 -12.71 9.80 8.55
C TYR A 105 -11.50 10.72 8.34
N LEU A 106 -10.48 10.56 9.18
CA LEU A 106 -9.12 10.94 8.83
C LEU A 106 -8.48 9.79 8.06
N ALA A 107 -7.75 10.08 6.99
CA ALA A 107 -7.14 9.09 6.14
C ALA A 107 -5.63 9.34 6.00
N HIS A 108 -4.82 8.30 6.25
CA HIS A 108 -3.36 8.38 6.17
C HIS A 108 -2.81 7.45 5.10
N GLN A 109 -1.99 8.01 4.21
CA GLN A 109 -1.21 7.25 3.23
C GLN A 109 0.20 6.99 3.75
N SER A 110 0.66 5.73 3.69
CA SER A 110 2.05 5.37 3.95
C SER A 110 2.55 4.30 3.00
N GLY A 111 3.80 4.46 2.56
CA GLY A 111 4.44 3.56 1.61
C GLY A 111 4.06 3.83 0.16
N LYS A 112 3.72 2.79 -0.57
CA LYS A 112 3.52 2.84 -2.02
C LYS A 112 2.25 3.57 -2.43
N TRP A 113 2.42 4.57 -3.27
CA TRP A 113 1.36 5.36 -3.88
C TRP A 113 1.90 5.97 -5.19
N TRP A 114 1.11 5.98 -6.26
CA TRP A 114 1.56 6.44 -7.58
C TRP A 114 0.81 7.63 -8.16
N GLU A 115 -0.38 7.89 -7.62
CA GLU A 115 -1.30 8.83 -8.27
C GLU A 115 -1.19 10.22 -7.62
N GLY A 116 -0.03 10.86 -7.80
CA GLY A 116 0.23 12.20 -7.28
C GLY A 116 0.53 12.24 -5.79
N SER A 117 0.25 13.36 -5.15
CA SER A 117 0.37 13.51 -3.71
C SER A 117 -0.72 12.73 -2.97
N HIS A 118 -0.54 12.51 -1.68
CA HIS A 118 -1.59 11.91 -0.85
C HIS A 118 -2.87 12.78 -0.84
N PHE A 119 -2.76 14.11 -0.92
CA PHE A 119 -3.91 15.00 -1.02
C PHE A 119 -4.69 14.79 -2.32
N ASP A 120 -4.01 14.62 -3.45
CA ASP A 120 -4.66 14.32 -4.74
C ASP A 120 -5.42 12.99 -4.66
N GLY A 121 -4.86 12.00 -3.95
CA GLY A 121 -5.50 10.72 -3.67
C GLY A 121 -6.71 10.79 -2.73
N GLY A 122 -6.94 11.95 -2.10
CA GLY A 122 -8.04 12.17 -1.17
C GLY A 122 -7.72 11.84 0.29
N PHE A 123 -6.47 11.54 0.61
CA PHE A 123 -6.04 11.36 2.00
C PHE A 123 -5.91 12.71 2.72
N THR A 124 -6.18 12.74 4.00
CA THR A 124 -6.00 13.94 4.85
C THR A 124 -4.56 14.09 5.34
N HIS A 125 -3.84 13.00 5.44
CA HIS A 125 -2.45 12.90 5.92
C HIS A 125 -1.68 11.88 5.10
N GLY A 126 -0.36 12.00 5.06
CA GLY A 126 0.46 11.02 4.38
C GLY A 126 1.94 11.29 4.48
N MET A 127 2.73 10.30 4.10
CA MET A 127 4.18 10.43 4.01
C MET A 127 4.55 11.26 2.78
N LYS A 128 5.67 11.96 2.86
CA LYS A 128 6.23 12.69 1.72
C LYS A 128 6.66 11.69 0.64
N LEU A 129 6.05 11.79 -0.51
CA LEU A 129 6.43 11.00 -1.68
C LEU A 129 7.63 11.65 -2.37
N ASN A 130 8.74 10.93 -2.40
CA ASN A 130 9.92 11.32 -3.16
C ASN A 130 10.06 10.36 -4.33
N GLY A 131 9.55 10.77 -5.51
CA GLY A 131 9.62 9.99 -6.73
C GLY A 131 8.58 8.87 -6.83
N ARG A 132 8.60 8.22 -7.96
CA ARG A 132 7.60 7.33 -8.51
C ARG A 132 7.34 6.04 -7.73
N HIS A 133 8.37 5.44 -7.17
CA HIS A 133 8.28 4.21 -6.36
C HIS A 133 8.41 4.49 -4.87
N GLY A 134 8.16 5.75 -4.42
CA GLY A 134 8.37 6.07 -3.04
C GLY A 134 9.81 5.84 -2.62
N SER A 135 10.74 6.57 -3.23
CA SER A 135 12.13 6.64 -2.74
C SER A 135 12.18 7.41 -1.42
N GLY A 136 13.26 7.29 -0.68
CA GLY A 136 13.46 8.06 0.52
C GLY A 136 12.57 7.66 1.69
N GLU A 137 11.76 8.58 2.21
CA GLU A 137 10.99 8.38 3.43
C GLU A 137 9.96 7.27 3.29
N SER A 138 9.20 7.22 2.19
CA SER A 138 8.19 6.19 1.98
C SER A 138 8.77 4.78 1.83
N LEU A 139 10.02 4.65 1.35
CA LEU A 139 10.72 3.37 1.32
C LEU A 139 11.09 2.87 2.73
N SER A 140 11.20 3.77 3.69
CA SER A 140 11.60 3.44 5.07
C SER A 140 10.49 2.75 5.87
N ILE A 141 9.23 2.96 5.50
CA ILE A 141 8.09 2.38 6.23
C ILE A 141 8.16 0.85 6.28
N GLY A 142 7.99 0.28 7.44
CA GLY A 142 8.13 -1.15 7.66
C GLY A 142 9.59 -1.66 7.73
N ARG A 143 10.56 -0.96 7.13
CA ARG A 143 11.99 -1.27 7.25
C ARG A 143 12.60 -0.69 8.51
N LYS A 144 12.35 0.58 8.78
CA LYS A 144 12.89 1.32 9.95
C LYS A 144 11.86 1.50 11.07
N GLY A 145 10.60 1.31 10.78
CA GLY A 145 9.52 1.48 11.74
C GLY A 145 8.22 1.93 11.08
N ILE A 146 7.25 2.32 11.91
CA ILE A 146 5.93 2.78 11.50
C ILE A 146 5.54 4.08 12.22
N GLU A 147 6.51 4.94 12.53
CA GLU A 147 6.29 6.12 13.38
C GLU A 147 5.28 7.11 12.79
N SER A 148 5.24 7.28 11.45
CA SER A 148 4.24 8.13 10.80
C SER A 148 2.81 7.62 11.04
N ILE A 149 2.62 6.30 11.06
CA ILE A 149 1.32 5.68 11.36
C ILE A 149 0.96 5.88 12.83
N LYS A 150 1.90 5.68 13.76
CA LYS A 150 1.66 5.88 15.21
C LYS A 150 1.24 7.32 15.49
N SER A 151 2.02 8.29 15.01
CA SER A 151 1.70 9.71 15.18
C SER A 151 0.33 10.08 14.60
N PHE A 152 -0.05 9.49 13.46
CA PHE A 152 -1.37 9.69 12.88
C PHE A 152 -2.49 9.08 13.72
N VAL A 153 -2.28 7.89 14.28
CA VAL A 153 -3.26 7.25 15.18
C VAL A 153 -3.48 8.12 16.41
N ASP A 154 -2.40 8.60 17.04
CA ASP A 154 -2.48 9.49 18.22
C ASP A 154 -3.25 10.77 17.90
N LEU A 155 -2.98 11.39 16.75
CA LEU A 155 -3.72 12.56 16.27
C LEU A 155 -5.21 12.24 16.10
N SER A 156 -5.53 11.13 15.45
CA SER A 156 -6.92 10.75 15.18
C SER A 156 -7.71 10.47 16.46
N LEU A 157 -7.05 9.85 17.45
CA LEU A 157 -7.64 9.61 18.78
C LEU A 157 -7.88 10.91 19.55
N ASN A 158 -6.93 11.85 19.48
CA ASN A 158 -7.08 13.17 20.12
C ASN A 158 -8.22 13.99 19.49
N ASP A 159 -8.44 13.84 18.18
CA ASP A 159 -9.51 14.49 17.44
C ASP A 159 -10.88 13.76 17.57
N GLU A 160 -10.90 12.62 18.27
CA GLU A 160 -12.08 11.75 18.40
C GLU A 160 -12.69 11.34 17.05
N LYS A 161 -11.87 11.20 16.01
CA LYS A 161 -12.31 10.85 14.66
C LYS A 161 -11.96 9.41 14.30
N PRO A 162 -12.83 8.71 13.56
CA PRO A 162 -12.49 7.43 12.98
C PRO A 162 -11.38 7.63 11.93
N PHE A 163 -10.51 6.63 11.78
CA PHE A 163 -9.42 6.71 10.83
C PHE A 163 -9.39 5.57 9.82
N PHE A 164 -8.81 5.87 8.67
CA PHE A 164 -8.41 4.92 7.65
C PHE A 164 -6.90 5.01 7.45
N ILE A 165 -6.21 3.86 7.47
CA ILE A 165 -4.78 3.75 7.20
C ILE A 165 -4.56 2.91 5.96
N TRP A 166 -3.91 3.51 4.97
CA TRP A 166 -3.30 2.84 3.84
C TRP A 166 -1.84 2.56 4.17
N TYR A 167 -1.52 1.32 4.54
CA TYR A 167 -0.16 0.88 4.83
C TYR A 167 0.31 -0.06 3.73
N ALA A 168 1.09 0.47 2.80
CA ALA A 168 1.62 -0.23 1.63
C ALA A 168 3.16 -0.25 1.63
N PRO A 169 3.79 -1.06 2.51
CA PRO A 169 5.24 -1.19 2.52
C PRO A 169 5.75 -1.81 1.22
N PHE A 170 6.98 -1.47 0.84
CA PHE A 170 7.58 -1.96 -0.40
C PHE A 170 8.07 -3.40 -0.32
N LEU A 171 8.40 -3.92 0.85
CA LEU A 171 8.84 -5.31 0.97
C LEU A 171 7.66 -6.28 0.79
N PRO A 172 7.94 -7.41 0.12
CA PRO A 172 9.21 -7.95 -0.38
C PRO A 172 9.68 -7.48 -1.76
N HIS A 173 9.04 -6.50 -2.40
CA HIS A 173 9.54 -5.88 -3.65
C HIS A 173 10.96 -5.29 -3.49
N THR A 174 11.68 -5.16 -4.59
CA THR A 174 13.01 -4.51 -4.62
C THR A 174 12.99 -3.08 -4.03
N PRO A 175 14.09 -2.62 -3.41
CA PRO A 175 15.35 -3.31 -3.14
C PRO A 175 15.20 -4.35 -2.01
N TYR A 176 15.80 -5.54 -2.20
CA TYR A 176 15.74 -6.66 -1.26
C TYR A 176 16.68 -6.42 -0.06
N ASN A 177 16.36 -5.44 0.74
CA ASN A 177 17.15 -5.01 1.89
C ASN A 177 16.31 -4.99 3.18
N PRO A 178 15.83 -6.14 3.64
CA PRO A 178 15.12 -6.22 4.91
C PRO A 178 16.05 -5.85 6.08
N PRO A 179 15.50 -5.54 7.25
CA PRO A 179 16.31 -5.38 8.46
C PRO A 179 17.20 -6.60 8.71
N GLU A 180 18.50 -6.39 8.99
CA GLU A 180 19.50 -7.46 9.13
C GLU A 180 19.05 -8.55 10.13
N ARG A 181 18.49 -8.17 11.27
CA ARG A 181 17.95 -9.11 12.27
C ARG A 181 16.92 -10.10 11.74
N LEU A 182 16.23 -9.76 10.63
CA LEU A 182 15.27 -10.66 9.98
C LEU A 182 15.94 -11.47 8.87
N LEU A 183 16.91 -10.87 8.16
CA LEU A 183 17.65 -11.54 7.11
C LEU A 183 18.52 -12.68 7.68
N GLU A 184 19.19 -12.45 8.80
CA GLU A 184 20.05 -13.45 9.47
C GLU A 184 19.29 -14.74 9.81
N LYS A 185 18.02 -14.62 10.17
CA LYS A 185 17.17 -15.77 10.49
C LYS A 185 17.06 -16.76 9.32
N TYR A 186 17.17 -16.30 8.08
CA TYR A 186 16.97 -17.09 6.87
C TYR A 186 18.28 -17.34 6.10
N ARG A 187 19.43 -16.86 6.62
CA ARG A 187 20.72 -17.22 6.06
C ARG A 187 21.00 -18.70 6.36
N LYS A 188 21.10 -19.49 5.31
CA LYS A 188 21.59 -20.87 5.46
C LYS A 188 23.10 -20.81 5.70
N PRO A 189 23.67 -21.59 6.64
CA PRO A 189 25.10 -21.76 6.72
C PRO A 189 25.60 -22.28 5.38
N GLY A 190 26.60 -21.61 4.80
CA GLY A 190 27.26 -22.05 3.57
C GLY A 190 28.05 -23.32 3.76
#